data_d22859c0cc27e2c425fb58d28bbce877
#
_entry.id   d22859c0cc27e2c425fb58d28bbce877
#
_cell.length_a   1.000
_cell.length_b   1.000
_cell.length_c   1.000
_cell.angle_alpha   90.00
_cell.angle_beta   90.00
_cell.angle_gamma   90.00
#
_symmetry.space_group_name_H-M   'P 1'
#
loop_
_entity.id
_entity.type
_entity.pdbx_description
1 polymer ?
#
loop_
_entity_poly.entity_id
_entity_poly.type
_entity_poly.pdbx_seq_one_letter_code
_entity_poly.pdbx_strand_id
1 'polypeptide(L)'
;VTMQCANIVVVVSNELTETDADLERELLQMLQDMAVMAARMRDEARFAALVSKAVVRYSAESTVYAGSKMVEFLLTLFFTAADRRYVNALPMLRWMSLLLTNNKSLTANELQYFVREWTQLIAQIARRKWEDETRQLMDGLFVFLVREKDFALTRSTLMNIALHFQMYAGWDGFANAFKIYAPWQNFMLVLLDQAVSSRRSQQQREQIGSLVLRTQRDLITAVARQTMQEEMTVYGEWLELGLAAAKSEKNRIRVRRLVQLTVGYWAAQQPRTSREQLKHLLYVFEPDLVKGKYLELLEKVR
;
A
#
# COMPACT_ATOMS: atom_id res chain seq x y z
N VAL A 1 -14.29 29.98 19.36
CA VAL A 1 -15.61 29.34 19.19
C VAL A 1 -15.46 27.95 18.59
N THR A 2 -14.93 27.76 17.39
CA THR A 2 -14.85 26.44 16.69
C THR A 2 -14.14 25.36 17.51
N MET A 3 -13.04 25.70 18.21
CA MET A 3 -12.31 24.73 19.02
C MET A 3 -13.03 24.39 20.33
N GLN A 4 -13.78 25.34 20.89
CA GLN A 4 -14.62 25.09 22.04
C GLN A 4 -15.78 24.16 21.67
N CYS A 5 -16.45 24.40 20.54
CA CYS A 5 -17.48 23.49 20.01
C CYS A 5 -16.92 22.08 19.76
N ALA A 6 -15.72 21.97 19.14
CA ALA A 6 -15.10 20.67 18.95
C ALA A 6 -14.76 19.94 20.25
N ASN A 7 -14.36 20.68 21.30
CA ASN A 7 -14.16 20.09 22.64
C ASN A 7 -15.44 19.54 23.21
N ILE A 8 -16.54 20.30 23.10
CA ILE A 8 -17.89 19.89 23.57
C ILE A 8 -18.31 18.63 22.82
N VAL A 9 -18.16 18.61 21.48
CA VAL A 9 -18.48 17.43 20.65
C VAL A 9 -17.74 16.21 21.14
N VAL A 10 -16.42 16.32 21.38
CA VAL A 10 -15.61 15.18 21.86
C VAL A 10 -16.02 14.72 23.25
N VAL A 11 -16.31 15.66 24.19
CA VAL A 11 -16.76 15.33 25.55
C VAL A 11 -18.11 14.60 25.51
N VAL A 12 -19.06 15.15 24.76
CA VAL A 12 -20.40 14.52 24.63
C VAL A 12 -20.28 13.15 24.00
N SER A 13 -19.50 13.01 22.91
CA SER A 13 -19.29 11.69 22.29
C SER A 13 -18.67 10.65 23.21
N ASN A 14 -17.82 11.05 24.17
CA ASN A 14 -17.20 10.12 25.12
C ASN A 14 -18.18 9.59 26.18
N GLU A 15 -19.28 10.30 26.39
CA GLU A 15 -20.32 9.95 27.36
C GLU A 15 -21.49 9.18 26.74
N LEU A 16 -21.50 9.05 25.40
CA LEU A 16 -22.57 8.32 24.71
C LEU A 16 -22.50 6.82 24.94
N THR A 17 -23.66 6.20 25.05
CA THR A 17 -23.87 4.77 25.15
C THR A 17 -24.18 4.18 23.74
N GLU A 18 -24.24 2.86 23.63
CA GLU A 18 -24.61 2.17 22.38
C GLU A 18 -26.00 2.59 21.84
N THR A 19 -26.88 3.05 22.70
CA THR A 19 -28.23 3.52 22.33
C THR A 19 -28.24 4.89 21.63
N ASP A 20 -27.12 5.62 21.67
CA ASP A 20 -27.02 6.99 21.15
C ASP A 20 -26.30 7.05 19.78
N ALA A 21 -26.37 5.98 19.00
CA ALA A 21 -25.64 5.86 17.72
C ALA A 21 -25.99 6.97 16.70
N ASP A 22 -27.23 7.45 16.69
CA ASP A 22 -27.64 8.54 15.81
C ASP A 22 -27.04 9.87 16.23
N LEU A 23 -27.02 10.15 17.55
CA LEU A 23 -26.38 11.35 18.08
C LEU A 23 -24.87 11.32 17.85
N GLU A 24 -24.20 10.17 17.99
CA GLU A 24 -22.77 10.03 17.68
C GLU A 24 -22.49 10.29 16.19
N ARG A 25 -23.39 9.86 15.31
CA ARG A 25 -23.32 10.15 13.87
C ARG A 25 -23.39 11.65 13.59
N GLU A 26 -24.32 12.35 14.22
CA GLU A 26 -24.45 13.79 14.07
C GLU A 26 -23.22 14.53 14.58
N LEU A 27 -22.68 14.12 15.73
CA LEU A 27 -21.45 14.70 16.29
C LEU A 27 -20.24 14.47 15.38
N LEU A 28 -20.11 13.28 14.78
CA LEU A 28 -19.07 12.99 13.79
C LEU A 28 -19.21 13.88 12.57
N GLN A 29 -20.43 14.06 12.06
CA GLN A 29 -20.69 14.95 10.95
C GLN A 29 -20.32 16.39 11.29
N MET A 30 -20.65 16.86 12.48
CA MET A 30 -20.25 18.20 12.95
C MET A 30 -18.73 18.37 12.99
N LEU A 31 -17.98 17.38 13.48
CA LEU A 31 -16.50 17.41 13.46
C LEU A 31 -15.96 17.49 12.05
N GLN A 32 -16.52 16.71 11.14
CA GLN A 32 -16.15 16.73 9.72
C GLN A 32 -16.41 18.11 9.10
N ASP A 33 -17.58 18.66 9.31
CA ASP A 33 -17.96 19.97 8.76
C ASP A 33 -17.07 21.08 9.31
N MET A 34 -16.75 21.04 10.61
CA MET A 34 -15.81 21.99 11.21
C MET A 34 -14.41 21.86 10.61
N ALA A 35 -13.93 20.63 10.36
CA ALA A 35 -12.63 20.42 9.74
C ALA A 35 -12.62 20.92 8.28
N VAL A 36 -13.65 20.61 7.50
CA VAL A 36 -13.81 21.10 6.12
C VAL A 36 -13.90 22.63 6.08
N MET A 37 -14.62 23.24 7.03
CA MET A 37 -14.67 24.72 7.14
C MET A 37 -13.31 25.32 7.46
N ALA A 38 -12.56 24.75 8.42
CA ALA A 38 -11.19 25.18 8.70
C ALA A 38 -10.31 25.12 7.46
N ALA A 39 -10.45 24.05 6.67
CA ALA A 39 -9.73 23.91 5.40
C ALA A 39 -10.16 24.95 4.34
N ARG A 40 -11.46 25.28 4.26
CA ARG A 40 -11.96 26.35 3.38
C ARG A 40 -11.41 27.71 3.76
N MET A 41 -11.26 27.96 5.07
CA MET A 41 -10.65 29.19 5.62
C MET A 41 -9.12 29.19 5.52
N ARG A 42 -8.50 28.16 4.97
CA ARG A 42 -7.04 27.96 4.87
C ARG A 42 -6.33 27.92 6.22
N ASP A 43 -7.02 27.46 7.25
CA ASP A 43 -6.49 27.31 8.62
C ASP A 43 -6.02 25.87 8.84
N GLU A 44 -4.79 25.57 8.42
CA GLU A 44 -4.20 24.23 8.55
C GLU A 44 -4.04 23.82 10.02
N ALA A 45 -3.67 24.73 10.90
CA ALA A 45 -3.48 24.44 12.32
C ALA A 45 -4.79 23.99 12.97
N ARG A 46 -5.89 24.68 12.65
CA ARG A 46 -7.21 24.30 13.15
C ARG A 46 -7.69 23.00 12.55
N PHE A 47 -7.48 22.77 11.25
CA PHE A 47 -7.78 21.51 10.60
C PHE A 47 -7.03 20.33 11.27
N ALA A 48 -5.72 20.46 11.46
CA ALA A 48 -4.90 19.43 12.11
C ALA A 48 -5.32 19.16 13.56
N ALA A 49 -5.70 20.21 14.32
CA ALA A 49 -6.21 20.07 15.68
C ALA A 49 -7.56 19.32 15.73
N LEU A 50 -8.46 19.56 14.78
CA LEU A 50 -9.74 18.85 14.68
C LEU A 50 -9.53 17.39 14.29
N VAL A 51 -8.64 17.11 13.33
CA VAL A 51 -8.25 15.73 12.98
C VAL A 51 -7.65 15.01 14.20
N SER A 52 -6.76 15.66 14.95
CA SER A 52 -6.17 15.09 16.16
C SER A 52 -7.22 14.72 17.21
N LYS A 53 -8.23 15.57 17.41
CA LYS A 53 -9.34 15.28 18.33
C LYS A 53 -10.15 14.06 17.86
N ALA A 54 -10.45 13.97 16.57
CA ALA A 54 -11.14 12.83 16.01
C ALA A 54 -10.30 11.54 16.21
N VAL A 55 -8.97 11.58 16.00
CA VAL A 55 -8.08 10.45 16.27
C VAL A 55 -8.15 10.02 17.72
N VAL A 56 -8.06 10.95 18.66
CA VAL A 56 -8.13 10.65 20.10
C VAL A 56 -9.47 10.00 20.45
N ARG A 57 -10.57 10.55 19.93
CA ARG A 57 -11.92 10.02 20.19
C ARG A 57 -12.09 8.59 19.70
N TYR A 58 -11.61 8.30 18.49
CA TYR A 58 -11.78 6.99 17.88
C TYR A 58 -10.65 5.99 18.19
N SER A 59 -9.58 6.42 18.84
CA SER A 59 -8.56 5.50 19.40
C SER A 59 -8.99 4.86 20.73
N ALA A 60 -9.85 5.54 21.48
CA ALA A 60 -10.46 5.00 22.68
C ALA A 60 -11.68 4.18 22.27
N GLU A 61 -11.54 2.88 22.19
CA GLU A 61 -12.54 1.79 22.12
C GLU A 61 -14.03 2.16 21.86
N SER A 62 -14.33 3.10 21.00
CA SER A 62 -15.73 3.34 20.67
C SER A 62 -16.19 2.28 19.67
N THR A 63 -16.97 1.37 20.18
CA THR A 63 -17.59 0.28 19.45
C THR A 63 -18.82 0.73 18.66
N VAL A 64 -19.31 1.93 18.91
CA VAL A 64 -20.64 2.36 18.48
C VAL A 64 -20.69 2.83 17.05
N TYR A 65 -19.57 3.33 16.51
CA TYR A 65 -19.57 3.91 15.17
C TYR A 65 -18.51 3.31 14.27
N ALA A 66 -18.88 2.21 13.68
CA ALA A 66 -18.07 1.55 12.68
C ALA A 66 -18.91 1.30 11.44
N GLY A 67 -18.32 1.38 10.26
CA GLY A 67 -19.00 1.12 9.02
C GLY A 67 -18.78 2.22 7.98
N SER A 68 -19.67 2.28 6.99
CA SER A 68 -19.54 3.16 5.82
C SER A 68 -19.35 4.63 6.18
N LYS A 69 -19.99 5.12 7.23
CA LYS A 69 -19.89 6.53 7.64
C LYS A 69 -18.51 6.90 8.18
N MET A 70 -17.86 6.01 8.92
CA MET A 70 -16.47 6.22 9.35
C MET A 70 -15.52 6.24 8.15
N VAL A 71 -15.74 5.36 7.18
CA VAL A 71 -14.97 5.34 5.93
C VAL A 71 -15.15 6.66 5.17
N GLU A 72 -16.39 7.14 5.00
CA GLU A 72 -16.69 8.42 4.35
C GLU A 72 -16.01 9.60 5.08
N PHE A 73 -16.10 9.62 6.40
CA PHE A 73 -15.46 10.64 7.23
C PHE A 73 -13.95 10.69 7.02
N LEU A 74 -13.26 9.53 7.11
CA LEU A 74 -11.83 9.45 6.92
C LEU A 74 -11.42 9.86 5.50
N LEU A 75 -12.14 9.39 4.48
CA LEU A 75 -11.87 9.74 3.10
C LEU A 75 -12.04 11.24 2.86
N THR A 76 -13.08 11.85 3.41
CA THR A 76 -13.30 13.30 3.31
C THR A 76 -12.12 14.07 3.89
N LEU A 77 -11.63 13.66 5.08
CA LEU A 77 -10.47 14.31 5.70
C LEU A 77 -9.18 14.07 4.91
N PHE A 78 -8.94 12.86 4.40
CA PHE A 78 -7.78 12.56 3.56
C PHE A 78 -7.74 13.42 2.31
N PHE A 79 -8.83 13.44 1.54
CA PHE A 79 -8.88 14.21 0.31
C PHE A 79 -8.83 15.72 0.57
N THR A 80 -9.47 16.20 1.63
CA THR A 80 -9.40 17.60 2.02
C THR A 80 -7.96 18.01 2.36
N ALA A 81 -7.24 17.19 3.15
CA ALA A 81 -5.84 17.46 3.47
C ALA A 81 -4.95 17.45 2.20
N ALA A 82 -5.17 16.49 1.31
CA ALA A 82 -4.44 16.40 0.05
C ALA A 82 -4.70 17.61 -0.86
N ASP A 83 -5.97 18.01 -1.03
CA ASP A 83 -6.36 19.13 -1.90
C ASP A 83 -5.86 20.47 -1.39
N ARG A 84 -5.88 20.65 -0.08
CA ARG A 84 -5.38 21.87 0.58
C ARG A 84 -3.89 21.87 0.82
N ARG A 85 -3.20 20.78 0.51
CA ARG A 85 -1.76 20.59 0.75
C ARG A 85 -1.38 20.64 2.24
N TYR A 86 -2.23 20.10 3.10
CA TYR A 86 -2.02 20.03 4.55
C TYR A 86 -1.17 18.80 4.91
N VAL A 87 0.11 18.89 4.59
CA VAL A 87 1.08 17.80 4.74
C VAL A 87 1.15 17.31 6.19
N ASN A 88 1.10 18.22 7.15
CA ASN A 88 1.19 17.90 8.58
C ASN A 88 -0.01 17.10 9.11
N ALA A 89 -1.16 17.15 8.43
CA ALA A 89 -2.35 16.38 8.82
C ALA A 89 -2.33 14.93 8.30
N LEU A 90 -1.61 14.64 7.22
CA LEU A 90 -1.59 13.32 6.60
C LEU A 90 -1.09 12.19 7.52
N PRO A 91 -0.03 12.35 8.32
CA PRO A 91 0.40 11.33 9.29
C PRO A 91 -0.68 10.99 10.32
N MET A 92 -1.44 11.98 10.79
CA MET A 92 -2.54 11.76 11.75
C MET A 92 -3.67 10.96 11.11
N LEU A 93 -4.02 11.28 9.85
CA LEU A 93 -5.03 10.53 9.09
C LEU A 93 -4.61 9.07 8.87
N ARG A 94 -3.33 8.80 8.68
CA ARG A 94 -2.80 7.43 8.63
C ARG A 94 -3.09 6.65 9.91
N TRP A 95 -2.91 7.28 11.07
CA TRP A 95 -3.23 6.64 12.35
C TRP A 95 -4.73 6.34 12.49
N MET A 96 -5.60 7.24 12.06
CA MET A 96 -7.04 6.98 12.02
C MET A 96 -7.35 5.77 11.13
N SER A 97 -6.75 5.65 9.98
CA SER A 97 -6.97 4.50 9.10
C SER A 97 -6.49 3.18 9.71
N LEU A 98 -5.43 3.20 10.52
CA LEU A 98 -4.98 2.03 11.28
C LEU A 98 -5.97 1.63 12.38
N LEU A 99 -6.75 2.56 12.92
CA LEU A 99 -7.79 2.25 13.91
C LEU A 99 -8.96 1.49 13.31
N LEU A 100 -9.28 1.72 12.03
CA LEU A 100 -10.29 0.94 11.31
C LEU A 100 -9.95 -0.55 11.27
N THR A 101 -8.67 -0.90 11.32
CA THR A 101 -8.23 -2.31 11.31
C THR A 101 -8.66 -3.09 12.54
N ASN A 102 -8.88 -2.41 13.65
CA ASN A 102 -9.36 -3.03 14.88
C ASN A 102 -10.88 -3.13 14.93
N ASN A 103 -11.55 -2.54 13.94
CA ASN A 103 -12.99 -2.46 13.91
C ASN A 103 -13.59 -3.60 13.09
N LYS A 104 -14.13 -4.60 13.78
CA LYS A 104 -14.72 -5.81 13.19
C LYS A 104 -16.06 -5.58 12.47
N SER A 105 -16.56 -4.36 12.45
CA SER A 105 -17.90 -4.04 11.93
C SER A 105 -17.91 -3.62 10.46
N LEU A 106 -16.74 -3.42 9.82
CA LEU A 106 -16.68 -3.16 8.39
C LEU A 106 -17.01 -4.42 7.58
N THR A 107 -17.90 -4.27 6.63
CA THR A 107 -18.13 -5.32 5.63
C THR A 107 -16.96 -5.44 4.67
N ALA A 108 -16.81 -6.58 4.02
CA ALA A 108 -15.74 -6.79 3.02
C ALA A 108 -15.79 -5.76 1.88
N ASN A 109 -17.01 -5.34 1.47
CA ASN A 109 -17.18 -4.33 0.42
C ASN A 109 -16.72 -2.94 0.86
N GLU A 110 -17.06 -2.53 2.09
CA GLU A 110 -16.63 -1.23 2.65
C GLU A 110 -15.11 -1.20 2.80
N LEU A 111 -14.51 -2.29 3.24
CA LEU A 111 -13.07 -2.42 3.37
C LEU A 111 -12.37 -2.33 2.00
N GLN A 112 -12.89 -3.02 1.00
CA GLN A 112 -12.37 -2.96 -0.37
C GLN A 112 -12.50 -1.55 -0.96
N TYR A 113 -13.63 -0.89 -0.74
CA TYR A 113 -13.85 0.51 -1.15
C TYR A 113 -12.83 1.43 -0.48
N PHE A 114 -12.67 1.36 0.84
CA PHE A 114 -11.71 2.18 1.59
C PHE A 114 -10.28 2.00 1.09
N VAL A 115 -9.83 0.76 0.91
CA VAL A 115 -8.47 0.47 0.43
C VAL A 115 -8.26 0.97 -1.00
N ARG A 116 -9.27 0.88 -1.85
CA ARG A 116 -9.23 1.45 -3.20
C ARG A 116 -9.02 2.96 -3.15
N GLU A 117 -9.83 3.67 -2.37
CA GLU A 117 -9.71 5.12 -2.24
C GLU A 117 -8.37 5.54 -1.59
N TRP A 118 -7.86 4.74 -0.66
CA TRP A 118 -6.52 4.95 -0.11
C TRP A 118 -5.43 4.84 -1.19
N THR A 119 -5.52 3.86 -2.08
CA THR A 119 -4.57 3.78 -3.22
C THR A 119 -4.70 4.96 -4.18
N GLN A 120 -5.91 5.48 -4.41
CA GLN A 120 -6.13 6.70 -5.18
C GLN A 120 -5.46 7.92 -4.54
N LEU A 121 -5.59 8.07 -3.23
CA LEU A 121 -4.93 9.13 -2.49
C LEU A 121 -3.40 9.06 -2.64
N ILE A 122 -2.82 7.86 -2.48
CA ILE A 122 -1.39 7.64 -2.72
C ILE A 122 -0.98 8.13 -4.11
N ALA A 123 -1.76 7.78 -5.15
CA ALA A 123 -1.47 8.21 -6.52
C ALA A 123 -1.55 9.74 -6.69
N GLN A 124 -2.53 10.41 -6.06
CA GLN A 124 -2.65 11.86 -6.12
C GLN A 124 -1.46 12.57 -5.47
N ILE A 125 -1.02 12.09 -4.31
CA ILE A 125 0.09 12.67 -3.56
C ILE A 125 1.42 12.38 -4.27
N ALA A 126 1.59 11.20 -4.84
CA ALA A 126 2.75 10.85 -5.66
C ALA A 126 2.90 11.83 -6.85
N ARG A 127 1.81 12.14 -7.56
CA ARG A 127 1.83 13.12 -8.66
C ARG A 127 2.25 14.52 -8.23
N ARG A 128 2.07 14.87 -6.96
CA ARG A 128 2.54 16.14 -6.38
C ARG A 128 4.01 16.09 -5.97
N LYS A 129 4.68 14.94 -6.16
CA LYS A 129 6.07 14.67 -5.78
C LYS A 129 6.32 14.79 -4.26
N TRP A 130 5.32 14.49 -3.44
CA TRP A 130 5.45 14.41 -2.00
C TRP A 130 5.92 13.02 -1.59
N GLU A 131 7.22 12.82 -1.67
CA GLU A 131 7.83 11.49 -1.52
C GLU A 131 7.61 10.89 -0.14
N ASP A 132 7.85 11.67 0.91
CA ASP A 132 7.80 11.17 2.30
C ASP A 132 6.36 10.83 2.72
N GLU A 133 5.39 11.66 2.34
CA GLU A 133 3.98 11.42 2.60
C GLU A 133 3.47 10.23 1.81
N THR A 134 3.86 10.11 0.55
CA THR A 134 3.52 8.95 -0.30
C THR A 134 4.04 7.66 0.32
N ARG A 135 5.30 7.64 0.78
CA ARG A 135 5.90 6.49 1.46
C ARG A 135 5.18 6.15 2.75
N GLN A 136 4.91 7.15 3.60
CA GLN A 136 4.21 6.94 4.86
C GLN A 136 2.81 6.36 4.67
N LEU A 137 2.05 6.84 3.67
CA LEU A 137 0.72 6.31 3.36
C LEU A 137 0.80 4.89 2.81
N MET A 138 1.79 4.57 1.98
CA MET A 138 2.01 3.20 1.49
C MET A 138 2.43 2.25 2.61
N ASP A 139 3.36 2.67 3.48
CA ASP A 139 3.77 1.87 4.64
C ASP A 139 2.58 1.55 5.55
N GLY A 140 1.72 2.55 5.80
CA GLY A 140 0.48 2.36 6.55
C GLY A 140 -0.45 1.33 5.90
N LEU A 141 -0.65 1.44 4.58
CA LEU A 141 -1.46 0.50 3.82
C LEU A 141 -0.90 -0.93 3.87
N PHE A 142 0.40 -1.11 3.70
CA PHE A 142 1.02 -2.43 3.74
C PHE A 142 0.99 -3.07 5.13
N VAL A 143 1.18 -2.28 6.19
CA VAL A 143 0.98 -2.76 7.57
C VAL A 143 -0.45 -3.23 7.79
N PHE A 144 -1.43 -2.49 7.26
CA PHE A 144 -2.83 -2.88 7.28
C PHE A 144 -3.06 -4.22 6.57
N LEU A 145 -2.62 -4.40 5.33
CA LEU A 145 -2.79 -5.63 4.57
C LEU A 145 -2.16 -6.86 5.25
N VAL A 146 -1.01 -6.67 5.92
CA VAL A 146 -0.37 -7.76 6.69
C VAL A 146 -1.23 -8.18 7.87
N ARG A 147 -1.92 -7.25 8.53
CA ARG A 147 -2.80 -7.52 9.68
C ARG A 147 -4.09 -8.21 9.27
N GLU A 148 -4.74 -7.72 8.22
CA GLU A 148 -6.00 -8.28 7.73
C GLU A 148 -5.85 -9.70 7.20
N LYS A 149 -4.68 -10.08 6.68
CA LYS A 149 -4.40 -11.41 6.11
C LYS A 149 -5.37 -11.83 5.01
N ASP A 150 -6.11 -10.89 4.43
CA ASP A 150 -7.00 -11.12 3.31
C ASP A 150 -6.19 -11.13 2.01
N PHE A 151 -6.14 -12.31 1.39
CA PHE A 151 -5.40 -12.50 0.15
C PHE A 151 -6.06 -11.78 -1.04
N ALA A 152 -7.39 -11.76 -1.13
CA ALA A 152 -8.11 -11.11 -2.22
C ALA A 152 -7.94 -9.59 -2.15
N LEU A 153 -8.07 -9.01 -0.96
CA LEU A 153 -7.82 -7.60 -0.70
C LEU A 153 -6.36 -7.23 -1.01
N THR A 154 -5.39 -8.03 -0.55
CA THR A 154 -3.98 -7.83 -0.84
C THR A 154 -3.72 -7.83 -2.35
N ARG A 155 -4.28 -8.81 -3.08
CA ARG A 155 -4.13 -8.92 -4.53
C ARG A 155 -4.68 -7.70 -5.26
N SER A 156 -5.92 -7.30 -4.96
CA SER A 156 -6.55 -6.13 -5.61
C SER A 156 -5.79 -4.84 -5.35
N THR A 157 -5.32 -4.65 -4.11
CA THR A 157 -4.51 -3.49 -3.72
C THR A 157 -3.19 -3.44 -4.48
N LEU A 158 -2.49 -4.56 -4.56
CA LEU A 158 -1.22 -4.65 -5.30
C LEU A 158 -1.40 -4.35 -6.78
N MET A 159 -2.47 -4.82 -7.40
CA MET A 159 -2.79 -4.49 -8.80
C MET A 159 -3.05 -2.99 -8.99
N ASN A 160 -3.80 -2.35 -8.08
CA ASN A 160 -4.05 -0.92 -8.15
C ASN A 160 -2.77 -0.09 -7.99
N ILE A 161 -1.91 -0.43 -7.03
CA ILE A 161 -0.63 0.26 -6.85
C ILE A 161 0.27 0.04 -8.06
N ALA A 162 0.33 -1.17 -8.63
CA ALA A 162 1.10 -1.43 -9.83
C ALA A 162 0.64 -0.56 -11.01
N LEU A 163 -0.67 -0.41 -11.19
CA LEU A 163 -1.25 0.48 -12.20
C LEU A 163 -0.82 1.94 -11.98
N HIS A 164 -0.88 2.43 -10.74
CA HIS A 164 -0.46 3.79 -10.41
C HIS A 164 1.05 3.98 -10.63
N PHE A 165 1.86 2.99 -10.28
CA PHE A 165 3.29 2.98 -10.58
C PHE A 165 3.55 3.10 -12.09
N GLN A 166 2.87 2.28 -12.91
CA GLN A 166 3.00 2.32 -14.37
C GLN A 166 2.64 3.69 -14.93
N MET A 167 1.51 4.26 -14.48
CA MET A 167 1.08 5.61 -14.89
C MET A 167 2.12 6.67 -14.51
N TYR A 168 2.70 6.56 -13.32
CA TYR A 168 3.73 7.48 -12.86
C TYR A 168 5.04 7.30 -13.63
N ALA A 169 5.46 6.07 -13.87
CA ALA A 169 6.65 5.75 -14.66
C ALA A 169 6.53 6.25 -16.12
N GLY A 170 5.35 6.15 -16.71
CA GLY A 170 5.07 6.71 -18.03
C GLY A 170 5.10 8.24 -18.07
N TRP A 171 4.86 8.89 -16.94
CA TRP A 171 4.87 10.37 -16.84
C TRP A 171 6.24 10.93 -16.44
N ASP A 172 6.93 10.36 -15.46
CA ASP A 172 8.14 10.91 -14.83
C ASP A 172 9.36 9.97 -14.92
N GLY A 173 9.24 8.85 -15.58
CA GLY A 173 10.28 7.83 -15.76
C GLY A 173 10.31 6.77 -14.66
N PHE A 174 10.91 5.62 -14.98
CA PHE A 174 10.94 4.45 -14.11
C PHE A 174 11.72 4.70 -12.82
N ALA A 175 12.88 5.35 -12.90
CA ALA A 175 13.71 5.64 -11.72
C ALA A 175 13.00 6.52 -10.69
N ASN A 176 12.27 7.55 -11.14
CA ASN A 176 11.49 8.41 -10.26
C ASN A 176 10.28 7.68 -9.67
N ALA A 177 9.59 6.87 -10.47
CA ALA A 177 8.53 6.00 -9.98
C ALA A 177 9.06 5.05 -8.90
N PHE A 178 10.19 4.41 -9.15
CA PHE A 178 10.84 3.51 -8.20
C PHE A 178 11.17 4.19 -6.88
N LYS A 179 11.68 5.41 -6.92
CA LYS A 179 12.02 6.21 -5.74
C LYS A 179 10.79 6.52 -4.89
N ILE A 180 9.70 6.98 -5.52
CA ILE A 180 8.45 7.34 -4.85
C ILE A 180 7.72 6.11 -4.31
N TYR A 181 7.69 5.02 -5.10
CA TYR A 181 7.03 3.76 -4.73
C TYR A 181 7.98 2.74 -4.05
N ALA A 182 9.08 3.20 -3.45
CA ALA A 182 10.03 2.32 -2.76
C ALA A 182 9.40 1.36 -1.71
N PRO A 183 8.36 1.74 -0.92
CA PRO A 183 7.68 0.81 -0.02
C PRO A 183 7.06 -0.39 -0.72
N TRP A 184 6.65 -0.26 -1.97
CA TRP A 184 6.18 -1.37 -2.80
C TRP A 184 7.22 -2.49 -2.90
N GLN A 185 8.45 -2.16 -3.23
CA GLN A 185 9.51 -3.17 -3.31
C GLN A 185 9.74 -3.87 -1.98
N ASN A 186 9.78 -3.10 -0.89
CA ASN A 186 9.95 -3.67 0.45
C ASN A 186 8.81 -4.64 0.78
N PHE A 187 7.59 -4.30 0.43
CA PHE A 187 6.43 -5.16 0.64
C PHE A 187 6.50 -6.44 -0.22
N MET A 188 6.93 -6.34 -1.49
CA MET A 188 7.17 -7.52 -2.32
C MET A 188 8.22 -8.45 -1.73
N LEU A 189 9.29 -7.92 -1.13
CA LEU A 189 10.29 -8.72 -0.42
C LEU A 189 9.69 -9.43 0.81
N VAL A 190 8.82 -8.75 1.57
CA VAL A 190 8.10 -9.37 2.70
C VAL A 190 7.20 -10.51 2.24
N LEU A 191 6.46 -10.31 1.15
CA LEU A 191 5.60 -11.35 0.58
C LEU A 191 6.42 -12.53 0.03
N LEU A 192 7.54 -12.26 -0.61
CA LEU A 192 8.45 -13.32 -1.09
C LEU A 192 8.99 -14.17 0.06
N ASP A 193 9.40 -13.55 1.17
CA ASP A 193 9.83 -14.28 2.37
C ASP A 193 8.69 -15.15 2.95
N GLN A 194 7.46 -14.67 2.88
CA GLN A 194 6.29 -15.46 3.28
C GLN A 194 6.03 -16.65 2.33
N ALA A 195 6.27 -16.47 1.03
CA ALA A 195 6.11 -17.53 0.04
C ALA A 195 7.10 -18.68 0.24
N VAL A 196 8.28 -18.43 0.82
CA VAL A 196 9.29 -19.46 1.09
C VAL A 196 9.31 -19.95 2.54
N SER A 197 8.46 -19.37 3.41
CA SER A 197 8.41 -19.72 4.84
C SER A 197 7.80 -21.10 5.07
N SER A 198 8.48 -21.93 5.85
CA SER A 198 7.97 -23.24 6.28
C SER A 198 6.75 -23.18 7.21
N ARG A 199 6.44 -21.99 7.75
CA ARG A 199 5.29 -21.75 8.64
C ARG A 199 3.95 -21.67 7.93
N ARG A 200 3.94 -21.64 6.57
CA ARG A 200 2.75 -21.58 5.75
C ARG A 200 2.51 -22.90 5.04
N SER A 201 1.24 -23.20 4.73
CA SER A 201 0.90 -24.35 3.89
C SER A 201 1.48 -24.19 2.48
N GLN A 202 1.67 -25.30 1.79
CA GLN A 202 2.19 -25.30 0.42
C GLN A 202 1.31 -24.43 -0.50
N GLN A 203 -0.01 -24.59 -0.44
CA GLN A 203 -0.97 -23.81 -1.22
C GLN A 203 -0.84 -22.30 -0.97
N GLN A 204 -0.72 -21.88 0.29
CA GLN A 204 -0.51 -20.46 0.62
C GLN A 204 0.80 -19.91 0.06
N ARG A 205 1.88 -20.70 0.13
CA ARG A 205 3.18 -20.32 -0.44
C ARG A 205 3.11 -20.13 -1.95
N GLU A 206 2.46 -21.05 -2.65
CA GLU A 206 2.28 -21.00 -4.11
C GLU A 206 1.43 -19.79 -4.52
N GLN A 207 0.33 -19.52 -3.81
CA GLN A 207 -0.54 -18.37 -4.06
C GLN A 207 0.22 -17.04 -3.88
N ILE A 208 0.96 -16.89 -2.78
CA ILE A 208 1.73 -15.65 -2.51
C ILE A 208 2.88 -15.50 -3.52
N GLY A 209 3.61 -16.58 -3.81
CA GLY A 209 4.69 -16.57 -4.78
C GLY A 209 4.20 -16.19 -6.18
N SER A 210 3.13 -16.81 -6.63
CA SER A 210 2.48 -16.48 -7.91
C SER A 210 2.04 -15.02 -7.97
N LEU A 211 1.42 -14.52 -6.88
CA LEU A 211 1.00 -13.12 -6.80
C LEU A 211 2.18 -12.17 -6.97
N VAL A 212 3.26 -12.37 -6.20
CA VAL A 212 4.45 -11.51 -6.25
C VAL A 212 5.06 -11.49 -7.64
N LEU A 213 5.34 -12.68 -8.19
CA LEU A 213 6.04 -12.80 -9.48
C LEU A 213 5.19 -12.27 -10.64
N ARG A 214 3.90 -12.58 -10.65
CA ARG A 214 2.97 -12.10 -11.67
C ARG A 214 2.83 -10.59 -11.63
N THR A 215 2.63 -10.00 -10.45
CA THR A 215 2.46 -8.56 -10.31
C THR A 215 3.70 -7.79 -10.74
N GLN A 216 4.88 -8.29 -10.38
CA GLN A 216 6.13 -7.66 -10.80
C GLN A 216 6.37 -7.78 -12.30
N ARG A 217 6.12 -8.96 -12.89
CA ARG A 217 6.21 -9.14 -14.34
C ARG A 217 5.27 -8.20 -15.07
N ASP A 218 3.99 -8.16 -14.69
CA ASP A 218 2.99 -7.35 -15.35
C ASP A 218 3.34 -5.85 -15.28
N LEU A 219 3.91 -5.41 -14.15
CA LEU A 219 4.42 -4.06 -14.00
C LEU A 219 5.57 -3.76 -14.99
N ILE A 220 6.57 -4.64 -15.06
CA ILE A 220 7.72 -4.45 -15.94
C ILE A 220 7.30 -4.47 -17.41
N THR A 221 6.49 -5.45 -17.82
CA THR A 221 5.97 -5.54 -19.19
C THR A 221 5.20 -4.29 -19.60
N ALA A 222 4.41 -3.71 -18.72
CA ALA A 222 3.66 -2.50 -19.03
C ALA A 222 4.55 -1.25 -19.10
N VAL A 223 5.60 -1.17 -18.29
CA VAL A 223 6.58 -0.06 -18.34
C VAL A 223 7.46 -0.14 -19.58
N ALA A 224 7.85 -1.35 -19.98
CA ALA A 224 8.75 -1.62 -21.11
C ALA A 224 8.07 -1.56 -22.49
N ARG A 225 6.86 -1.07 -22.60
CA ARG A 225 6.14 -0.91 -23.88
C ARG A 225 6.14 -2.16 -24.79
N GLN A 226 6.24 -3.34 -24.17
CA GLN A 226 6.07 -4.66 -24.78
C GLN A 226 7.21 -5.17 -25.67
N THR A 227 8.37 -4.56 -25.69
CA THR A 227 9.53 -5.17 -26.40
C THR A 227 10.40 -5.96 -25.42
N MET A 228 10.86 -7.13 -25.85
CA MET A 228 11.73 -8.00 -25.04
C MET A 228 13.03 -7.30 -24.59
N GLN A 229 13.61 -6.48 -25.44
CA GLN A 229 14.83 -5.76 -25.14
C GLN A 229 14.60 -4.66 -24.10
N GLU A 230 13.49 -3.93 -24.21
CA GLU A 230 13.10 -2.92 -23.23
C GLU A 230 12.78 -3.56 -21.87
N GLU A 231 12.10 -4.71 -21.86
CA GLU A 231 11.83 -5.46 -20.61
C GLU A 231 13.14 -5.82 -19.90
N MET A 232 14.13 -6.36 -20.62
CA MET A 232 15.44 -6.69 -20.03
C MET A 232 16.18 -5.46 -19.52
N THR A 233 16.06 -4.32 -20.19
CA THR A 233 16.63 -3.04 -19.74
C THR A 233 15.98 -2.59 -18.44
N VAL A 234 14.63 -2.64 -18.35
CA VAL A 234 13.90 -2.27 -17.14
C VAL A 234 14.20 -3.22 -15.96
N TYR A 235 14.39 -4.52 -16.22
CA TYR A 235 14.84 -5.46 -15.19
C TYR A 235 16.23 -5.12 -14.66
N GLY A 236 17.16 -4.72 -15.54
CA GLY A 236 18.50 -4.27 -15.16
C GLY A 236 18.45 -3.00 -14.31
N GLU A 237 17.71 -2.00 -14.75
CA GLU A 237 17.52 -0.74 -14.03
C GLU A 237 16.85 -0.98 -12.65
N TRP A 238 15.85 -1.85 -12.60
CA TRP A 238 15.23 -2.22 -11.32
C TRP A 238 16.23 -2.88 -10.37
N LEU A 239 17.07 -3.79 -10.87
CA LEU A 239 18.12 -4.42 -10.06
C LEU A 239 19.08 -3.36 -9.48
N GLU A 240 19.58 -2.45 -10.32
CA GLU A 240 20.52 -1.41 -9.92
C GLU A 240 19.89 -0.46 -8.87
N LEU A 241 18.70 0.05 -9.12
CA LEU A 241 17.99 0.91 -8.19
C LEU A 241 17.67 0.21 -6.87
N GLY A 242 17.27 -1.05 -6.95
CA GLY A 242 16.99 -1.85 -5.76
C GLY A 242 18.23 -2.14 -4.93
N LEU A 243 19.37 -2.42 -5.56
CA LEU A 243 20.63 -2.61 -4.86
C LEU A 243 21.17 -1.31 -4.25
N ALA A 244 20.98 -0.17 -4.93
CA ALA A 244 21.35 1.14 -4.41
C ALA A 244 20.51 1.53 -3.19
N ALA A 245 19.21 1.20 -3.18
CA ALA A 245 18.30 1.45 -2.07
C ALA A 245 18.48 0.50 -0.87
N ALA A 246 19.13 -0.64 -1.06
CA ALA A 246 19.29 -1.67 -0.03
C ALA A 246 20.34 -1.27 1.03
N LYS A 247 19.89 -1.08 2.27
CA LYS A 247 20.71 -0.63 3.40
C LYS A 247 21.61 -1.71 4.04
N SER A 248 21.47 -2.98 3.64
CA SER A 248 22.25 -4.10 4.19
C SER A 248 22.49 -5.17 3.15
N GLU A 249 23.55 -5.96 3.32
CA GLU A 249 23.85 -7.08 2.41
C GLU A 249 22.69 -8.09 2.35
N LYS A 250 22.05 -8.38 3.48
CA LYS A 250 20.85 -9.22 3.52
C LYS A 250 19.76 -8.70 2.57
N ASN A 251 19.50 -7.40 2.57
CA ASN A 251 18.49 -6.80 1.68
C ASN A 251 18.96 -6.81 0.22
N ARG A 252 20.25 -6.62 -0.05
CA ARG A 252 20.81 -6.74 -1.40
C ARG A 252 20.59 -8.14 -1.99
N ILE A 253 20.84 -9.18 -1.21
CA ILE A 253 20.58 -10.57 -1.60
C ILE A 253 19.09 -10.78 -1.91
N ARG A 254 18.18 -10.26 -1.05
CA ARG A 254 16.73 -10.37 -1.25
C ARG A 254 16.26 -9.66 -2.53
N VAL A 255 16.78 -8.46 -2.79
CA VAL A 255 16.49 -7.71 -4.04
C VAL A 255 16.92 -8.51 -5.26
N ARG A 256 18.17 -9.01 -5.29
CA ARG A 256 18.65 -9.87 -6.37
C ARG A 256 17.73 -11.05 -6.61
N ARG A 257 17.34 -11.77 -5.54
CA ARG A 257 16.43 -12.92 -5.61
C ARG A 257 15.07 -12.56 -6.18
N LEU A 258 14.47 -11.44 -5.73
CA LEU A 258 13.19 -10.99 -6.25
C LEU A 258 13.25 -10.71 -7.76
N VAL A 259 14.24 -9.95 -8.21
CA VAL A 259 14.44 -9.62 -9.64
C VAL A 259 14.66 -10.88 -10.46
N GLN A 260 15.54 -11.78 -10.03
CA GLN A 260 15.86 -13.01 -10.72
C GLN A 260 14.68 -13.96 -10.85
N LEU A 261 13.92 -14.14 -9.76
CA LEU A 261 12.71 -14.96 -9.79
C LEU A 261 11.66 -14.37 -10.74
N THR A 262 11.55 -13.03 -10.79
CA THR A 262 10.63 -12.37 -11.70
C THR A 262 11.09 -12.53 -13.16
N VAL A 263 12.37 -12.37 -13.45
CA VAL A 263 12.95 -12.64 -14.79
C VAL A 263 12.75 -14.10 -15.17
N GLY A 264 13.00 -15.04 -14.25
CA GLY A 264 12.77 -16.46 -14.49
C GLY A 264 11.32 -16.79 -14.76
N TYR A 265 10.40 -16.19 -14.01
CA TYR A 265 8.96 -16.34 -14.23
C TYR A 265 8.54 -15.75 -15.59
N TRP A 266 9.01 -14.56 -15.93
CA TRP A 266 8.78 -13.95 -17.24
C TRP A 266 9.30 -14.83 -18.37
N ALA A 267 10.56 -15.30 -18.29
CA ALA A 267 11.17 -16.16 -19.29
C ALA A 267 10.42 -17.50 -19.47
N ALA A 268 9.88 -18.05 -18.36
CA ALA A 268 9.09 -19.27 -18.39
C ALA A 268 7.74 -19.11 -19.12
N GLN A 269 7.22 -17.90 -19.23
CA GLN A 269 6.00 -17.59 -19.97
C GLN A 269 6.25 -17.40 -21.47
N GLN A 270 7.50 -17.24 -21.89
CA GLN A 270 7.84 -17.12 -23.30
C GLN A 270 7.80 -18.51 -24.00
N PRO A 271 7.06 -18.66 -25.10
CA PRO A 271 6.83 -19.97 -25.73
C PRO A 271 8.08 -20.61 -26.32
N ARG A 272 9.16 -19.83 -26.49
CA ARG A 272 10.43 -20.28 -27.09
C ARG A 272 11.56 -20.50 -26.07
N THR A 273 11.33 -20.22 -24.79
CA THR A 273 12.41 -20.35 -23.78
C THR A 273 12.50 -21.79 -23.28
N SER A 274 13.63 -22.44 -23.56
CA SER A 274 13.90 -23.78 -23.06
C SER A 274 14.20 -23.76 -21.54
N ARG A 275 14.01 -24.91 -20.87
CA ARG A 275 14.37 -25.09 -19.46
C ARG A 275 15.86 -24.80 -19.19
N GLU A 276 16.72 -25.08 -20.17
CA GLU A 276 18.16 -24.83 -20.08
C GLU A 276 18.49 -23.34 -20.17
N GLN A 277 17.82 -22.61 -21.06
CA GLN A 277 17.95 -21.16 -21.15
C GLN A 277 17.50 -20.48 -19.87
N LEU A 278 16.43 -20.97 -19.24
CA LEU A 278 15.95 -20.50 -17.95
C LEU A 278 16.99 -20.73 -16.84
N LYS A 279 17.58 -21.91 -16.81
CA LYS A 279 18.67 -22.22 -15.87
C LYS A 279 19.90 -21.35 -16.12
N HIS A 280 20.23 -21.12 -17.38
CA HIS A 280 21.35 -20.25 -17.74
C HIS A 280 21.10 -18.80 -17.33
N LEU A 281 19.93 -18.24 -17.59
CA LEU A 281 19.55 -16.92 -17.14
C LEU A 281 19.61 -16.78 -15.60
N LEU A 282 19.08 -17.75 -14.88
CA LEU A 282 19.15 -17.75 -13.41
C LEU A 282 20.60 -17.87 -12.93
N TYR A 283 21.40 -18.69 -13.58
CA TYR A 283 22.81 -18.89 -13.23
C TYR A 283 23.68 -17.65 -13.48
N VAL A 284 23.47 -16.95 -14.58
CA VAL A 284 24.19 -15.69 -14.90
C VAL A 284 23.96 -14.63 -13.84
N PHE A 285 22.76 -14.59 -13.25
CA PHE A 285 22.45 -13.60 -12.20
C PHE A 285 22.96 -14.05 -10.82
N GLU A 286 22.83 -15.35 -10.44
CA GLU A 286 23.35 -15.87 -9.18
C GLU A 286 23.38 -17.41 -9.14
N PRO A 287 24.59 -18.04 -9.00
CA PRO A 287 24.76 -19.49 -9.03
C PRO A 287 24.01 -20.23 -7.89
N ASP A 288 23.80 -19.60 -6.75
CA ASP A 288 23.19 -20.22 -5.57
C ASP A 288 21.66 -20.39 -5.67
N LEU A 289 21.00 -19.66 -6.58
CA LEU A 289 19.56 -19.82 -6.80
C LEU A 289 19.18 -21.15 -7.43
N VAL A 290 20.08 -21.74 -8.18
CA VAL A 290 19.86 -23.05 -8.84
C VAL A 290 19.76 -24.20 -7.82
N LYS A 291 20.20 -23.98 -6.58
CA LYS A 291 20.31 -25.00 -5.52
C LYS A 291 19.21 -24.92 -4.45
N GLY A 292 18.29 -23.96 -4.50
CA GLY A 292 17.43 -23.68 -3.34
C GLY A 292 15.92 -23.72 -3.59
N LYS A 293 15.17 -23.49 -2.49
CA LYS A 293 13.70 -23.42 -2.40
C LYS A 293 13.04 -22.48 -3.42
N TYR A 294 13.79 -21.57 -4.02
CA TYR A 294 13.30 -20.61 -5.01
C TYR A 294 13.13 -21.26 -6.40
N LEU A 295 13.97 -22.24 -6.76
CA LEU A 295 13.77 -23.00 -7.99
C LEU A 295 12.48 -23.84 -7.92
N GLU A 296 12.21 -24.45 -6.76
CA GLU A 296 10.95 -25.16 -6.48
C GLU A 296 9.74 -24.23 -6.59
N LEU A 297 9.87 -22.98 -6.12
CA LEU A 297 8.81 -21.99 -6.23
C LEU A 297 8.54 -21.65 -7.71
N LEU A 298 9.56 -21.44 -8.51
CA LEU A 298 9.42 -21.18 -9.95
C LEU A 298 8.80 -22.35 -10.71
N GLU A 299 9.20 -23.58 -10.38
CA GLU A 299 8.66 -24.78 -11.02
C GLU A 299 7.18 -25.01 -10.71
N LYS A 300 6.72 -24.59 -9.51
CA LYS A 300 5.31 -24.73 -9.06
C LYS A 300 4.41 -23.57 -9.51
N VAL A 301 4.98 -22.42 -9.80
CA VAL A 301 4.23 -21.23 -10.26
C VAL A 301 4.13 -21.20 -11.78
N ARG A 302 4.89 -22.07 -12.48
CA ARG A 302 4.82 -22.28 -13.91
C ARG A 302 3.57 -23.06 -14.30
#